data_fb70b6a15a1808a3c4699a40ac82add7
#
_entry.id   fb70b6a15a1808a3c4699a40ac82add7
#
_cell.length_a   1.000
_cell.length_b   1.000
_cell.length_c   1.000
_cell.angle_alpha   90.00
_cell.angle_beta   90.00
_cell.angle_gamma   90.00
#
_symmetry.space_group_name_H-M   'P 1'
#
loop_
_entity.id
_entity.type
_entity.pdbx_description
1 polymer ?
#
loop_
_entity_poly.entity_id
_entity_poly.type
_entity_poly.pdbx_seq_one_letter_code
_entity_poly.pdbx_strand_id
1 'polypeptide(L)'
;LFNQSGAKYFWESLKTTGIYTFWEVVITLVGGILLALLFNRMTRGFNAMRSIVFMPKYIAVSTSAVVFMWILYSPAASGANQSEGILNYALSLFGIQGPHWLIDANTALTGILFLTAWRVVGYAMMIYLSAMKGIPQDYYEAASIDGADGVQRFRHITVPLLAPTTLFLFVTTFIASMKVFQSVDVMTGGGPGTATNVMVQWIYNLTFKDFRTARGAAVSAVFFVILLVCTVATMRFSNKNVNYDS
;
A
#
# COMPACT_ATOMS: atom_id res chain seq x y z
N LEU A 1 17.05 23.43 -8.27
CA LEU A 1 16.43 22.91 -7.05
C LEU A 1 16.14 23.99 -6.00
N PHE A 2 16.95 25.04 -5.91
CA PHE A 2 16.89 26.04 -4.82
C PHE A 2 16.11 27.32 -5.14
N ASN A 3 15.38 27.37 -6.25
CA ASN A 3 14.39 28.43 -6.46
C ASN A 3 13.15 28.13 -5.59
N GLN A 4 12.55 29.15 -4.96
CA GLN A 4 11.45 28.98 -3.97
C GLN A 4 10.32 28.05 -4.44
N SER A 5 9.92 28.13 -5.70
CA SER A 5 8.92 27.22 -6.29
C SER A 5 9.41 25.78 -6.40
N GLY A 6 10.67 25.54 -6.78
CA GLY A 6 11.23 24.18 -6.90
C GLY A 6 11.38 23.51 -5.55
N ALA A 7 11.77 24.23 -4.51
CA ALA A 7 11.82 23.72 -3.15
C ALA A 7 10.43 23.36 -2.61
N LYS A 8 9.41 24.17 -2.90
CA LYS A 8 8.03 23.88 -2.51
C LYS A 8 7.53 22.57 -3.12
N TYR A 9 7.68 22.39 -4.44
CA TYR A 9 7.28 21.15 -5.13
C TYR A 9 8.03 19.91 -4.62
N PHE A 10 9.31 20.06 -4.28
CA PHE A 10 10.09 18.98 -3.69
C PHE A 10 9.50 18.50 -2.37
N TRP A 11 9.24 19.42 -1.45
CA TRP A 11 8.70 19.08 -0.13
C TRP A 11 7.25 18.57 -0.21
N GLU A 12 6.43 19.13 -1.08
CA GLU A 12 5.06 18.64 -1.32
C GLU A 12 5.08 17.19 -1.84
N SER A 13 5.89 16.92 -2.88
CA SER A 13 6.00 15.58 -3.44
C SER A 13 6.60 14.57 -2.46
N LEU A 14 7.58 14.99 -1.64
CA LEU A 14 8.16 14.14 -0.60
C LEU A 14 7.12 13.83 0.49
N LYS A 15 6.35 14.83 0.91
CA LYS A 15 5.26 14.67 1.89
C LYS A 15 4.19 13.71 1.36
N THR A 16 3.73 13.91 0.12
CA THR A 16 2.72 13.03 -0.52
C THR A 16 3.24 11.60 -0.62
N THR A 17 4.51 11.41 -1.02
CA THR A 17 5.15 10.09 -1.04
C THR A 17 5.20 9.46 0.35
N GLY A 18 5.56 10.24 1.36
CA GLY A 18 5.59 9.77 2.76
C GLY A 18 4.23 9.34 3.27
N ILE A 19 3.17 10.14 3.02
CA ILE A 19 1.79 9.81 3.40
C ILE A 19 1.33 8.52 2.70
N TYR A 20 1.56 8.43 1.40
CA TYR A 20 1.22 7.25 0.62
C TYR A 20 1.94 6.01 1.14
N THR A 21 3.26 6.10 1.35
CA THR A 21 4.08 5.00 1.89
C THR A 21 3.60 4.55 3.26
N PHE A 22 3.31 5.48 4.15
CA PHE A 22 2.81 5.15 5.49
C PHE A 22 1.52 4.31 5.40
N TRP A 23 0.54 4.78 4.63
CA TRP A 23 -0.74 4.08 4.50
C TRP A 23 -0.60 2.75 3.76
N GLU A 24 0.20 2.67 2.70
CA GLU A 24 0.46 1.41 1.99
C GLU A 24 1.09 0.36 2.91
N VAL A 25 2.09 0.75 3.70
CA VAL A 25 2.73 -0.15 4.68
C VAL A 25 1.72 -0.61 5.74
N VAL A 26 0.96 0.30 6.33
CA VAL A 26 -0.06 -0.04 7.34
C VAL A 26 -1.09 -1.01 6.75
N ILE A 27 -1.65 -0.70 5.59
CA ILE A 27 -2.65 -1.54 4.91
C ILE A 27 -2.07 -2.92 4.60
N THR A 28 -0.84 -2.99 4.10
CA THR A 28 -0.18 -4.25 3.75
C THR A 28 0.05 -5.12 4.98
N LEU A 29 0.62 -4.58 6.05
CA LEU A 29 0.94 -5.35 7.24
C LEU A 29 -0.32 -5.74 8.02
N VAL A 30 -1.17 -4.77 8.33
CA VAL A 30 -2.38 -5.01 9.12
C VAL A 30 -3.40 -5.82 8.31
N GLY A 31 -3.67 -5.42 7.07
CA GLY A 31 -4.59 -6.15 6.20
C GLY A 31 -4.10 -7.56 5.89
N GLY A 32 -2.81 -7.72 5.64
CA GLY A 32 -2.18 -9.02 5.38
C GLY A 32 -2.32 -9.98 6.55
N ILE A 33 -1.99 -9.55 7.78
CA ILE A 33 -2.09 -10.41 8.97
C ILE A 33 -3.55 -10.73 9.32
N LEU A 34 -4.47 -9.75 9.20
CA LEU A 34 -5.89 -9.98 9.45
C LEU A 34 -6.48 -11.00 8.48
N LEU A 35 -6.18 -10.86 7.18
CA LEU A 35 -6.60 -11.87 6.19
C LEU A 35 -5.92 -13.21 6.43
N ALA A 36 -4.64 -13.25 6.81
CA ALA A 36 -3.96 -14.50 7.11
C ALA A 36 -4.62 -15.23 8.28
N LEU A 37 -4.99 -14.53 9.36
CA LEU A 37 -5.73 -15.10 10.48
C LEU A 37 -7.11 -15.64 10.07
N LEU A 38 -7.83 -14.88 9.25
CA LEU A 38 -9.15 -15.28 8.74
C LEU A 38 -9.04 -16.57 7.89
N PHE A 39 -8.05 -16.62 7.01
CA PHE A 39 -7.83 -17.71 6.08
C PHE A 39 -6.94 -18.85 6.63
N ASN A 40 -6.48 -18.79 7.88
CA ASN A 40 -5.65 -19.84 8.48
C ASN A 40 -6.43 -21.15 8.73
N ARG A 41 -7.76 -21.11 8.71
CA ARG A 41 -8.61 -22.30 8.87
C ARG A 41 -8.53 -23.21 7.63
N MET A 42 -8.33 -24.50 7.85
CA MET A 42 -8.26 -25.50 6.78
C MET A 42 -9.67 -26.03 6.41
N THR A 43 -10.45 -25.25 5.67
CA THR A 43 -11.72 -25.70 5.09
C THR A 43 -11.60 -25.76 3.56
N ARG A 44 -12.29 -26.72 2.92
CA ARG A 44 -12.16 -26.99 1.46
C ARG A 44 -12.38 -25.75 0.55
N GLY A 45 -13.22 -24.79 0.95
CA GLY A 45 -13.46 -23.56 0.17
C GLY A 45 -12.36 -22.48 0.30
N PHE A 46 -11.59 -22.48 1.40
CA PHE A 46 -10.59 -21.42 1.68
C PHE A 46 -9.39 -21.46 0.73
N ASN A 47 -9.03 -22.61 0.17
CA ASN A 47 -7.92 -22.68 -0.80
C ASN A 47 -8.24 -21.91 -2.10
N ALA A 48 -9.46 -22.03 -2.62
CA ALA A 48 -9.90 -21.26 -3.78
C ALA A 48 -9.95 -19.75 -3.46
N MET A 49 -10.49 -19.39 -2.30
CA MET A 49 -10.56 -17.99 -1.86
C MET A 49 -9.16 -17.36 -1.70
N ARG A 50 -8.19 -18.10 -1.14
CA ARG A 50 -6.79 -17.63 -1.06
C ARG A 50 -6.23 -17.30 -2.44
N SER A 51 -6.46 -18.17 -3.43
CA SER A 51 -6.01 -17.94 -4.80
C SER A 51 -6.67 -16.72 -5.42
N ILE A 52 -7.97 -16.52 -5.23
CA ILE A 52 -8.71 -15.34 -5.72
C ILE A 52 -8.18 -14.05 -5.10
N VAL A 53 -7.96 -14.02 -3.78
CA VAL A 53 -7.45 -12.85 -3.06
C VAL A 53 -5.99 -12.54 -3.42
N PHE A 54 -5.21 -13.55 -3.78
CA PHE A 54 -3.81 -13.40 -4.19
C PHE A 54 -3.64 -12.96 -5.66
N MET A 55 -4.58 -13.32 -6.54
CA MET A 55 -4.51 -13.10 -7.99
C MET A 55 -4.26 -11.64 -8.41
N PRO A 56 -4.83 -10.61 -7.75
CA PRO A 56 -4.65 -9.21 -8.12
C PRO A 56 -3.20 -8.74 -8.23
N LYS A 57 -2.30 -9.34 -7.47
CA LYS A 57 -0.87 -9.00 -7.49
C LYS A 57 -0.22 -9.20 -8.86
N TYR A 58 -0.70 -10.17 -9.62
CA TYR A 58 -0.14 -10.53 -10.92
C TYR A 58 -0.73 -9.77 -12.11
N ILE A 59 -1.84 -9.07 -11.89
CA ILE A 59 -2.43 -8.20 -12.92
C ILE A 59 -1.53 -6.98 -13.08
N ALA A 60 -1.28 -6.56 -14.33
CA ALA A 60 -0.49 -5.36 -14.60
C ALA A 60 -1.09 -4.13 -13.89
N VAL A 61 -0.21 -3.31 -13.29
CA VAL A 61 -0.65 -2.10 -12.53
C VAL A 61 -1.49 -1.19 -13.39
N SER A 62 -1.05 -0.94 -14.63
CA SER A 62 -1.76 -0.04 -15.56
C SER A 62 -3.17 -0.54 -15.89
N THR A 63 -3.33 -1.84 -16.15
CA THR A 63 -4.64 -2.45 -16.41
C THR A 63 -5.56 -2.33 -15.19
N SER A 64 -5.04 -2.66 -14.01
CA SER A 64 -5.80 -2.52 -12.75
C SER A 64 -6.18 -1.05 -12.50
N ALA A 65 -5.27 -0.11 -12.78
CA ALA A 65 -5.52 1.32 -12.61
C ALA A 65 -6.69 1.80 -13.49
N VAL A 66 -6.72 1.40 -14.76
CA VAL A 66 -7.84 1.75 -15.67
C VAL A 66 -9.18 1.17 -15.17
N VAL A 67 -9.20 -0.08 -14.70
CA VAL A 67 -10.42 -0.68 -14.12
C VAL A 67 -10.86 0.11 -12.88
N PHE A 68 -9.92 0.48 -12.00
CA PHE A 68 -10.26 1.27 -10.81
C PHE A 68 -10.69 2.70 -11.15
N MET A 69 -10.20 3.30 -12.24
CA MET A 69 -10.73 4.58 -12.72
C MET A 69 -12.23 4.47 -13.06
N TRP A 70 -12.69 3.38 -13.64
CA TRP A 70 -14.12 3.17 -13.90
C TRP A 70 -14.91 2.87 -12.62
N ILE A 71 -14.35 2.09 -11.70
CA ILE A 71 -14.99 1.80 -10.41
C ILE A 71 -15.18 3.08 -9.58
N LEU A 72 -14.16 3.95 -9.58
CA LEU A 72 -14.11 5.19 -8.81
C LEU A 72 -14.57 6.43 -9.62
N TYR A 73 -15.08 6.21 -10.84
CA TYR A 73 -15.52 7.30 -11.68
C TYR A 73 -16.60 8.13 -10.99
N SER A 74 -16.44 9.43 -11.03
CA SER A 74 -17.48 10.36 -10.62
C SER A 74 -17.44 11.60 -11.53
N PRO A 75 -18.58 11.98 -12.11
CA PRO A 75 -18.63 13.11 -13.03
C PRO A 75 -18.29 14.42 -12.30
N ALA A 76 -17.51 15.29 -12.94
CA ALA A 76 -17.10 16.58 -12.38
C ALA A 76 -18.26 17.59 -12.28
N ALA A 77 -19.34 17.40 -13.02
CA ALA A 77 -20.52 18.24 -13.01
C ALA A 77 -21.75 17.44 -12.60
N SER A 78 -22.52 17.95 -11.65
CA SER A 78 -23.80 17.39 -11.22
C SER A 78 -24.86 17.59 -12.34
N GLY A 79 -24.76 16.81 -13.41
CA GLY A 79 -25.80 16.70 -14.43
C GLY A 79 -26.58 15.43 -14.20
N ALA A 80 -27.89 15.49 -14.06
CA ALA A 80 -28.80 14.42 -13.69
C ALA A 80 -28.77 13.16 -14.59
N ASN A 81 -27.91 13.09 -15.59
CA ASN A 81 -27.85 12.01 -16.58
C ASN A 81 -26.46 11.39 -16.78
N GLN A 82 -25.48 11.62 -15.89
CA GLN A 82 -24.18 10.96 -16.01
C GLN A 82 -24.11 9.78 -15.05
N SER A 83 -23.80 8.61 -15.60
CA SER A 83 -23.62 7.37 -14.82
C SER A 83 -22.43 7.53 -13.86
N GLU A 84 -22.71 7.35 -12.59
CA GLU A 84 -21.66 7.27 -11.56
C GLU A 84 -20.92 5.93 -11.65
N GLY A 85 -19.67 5.91 -11.18
CA GLY A 85 -18.91 4.68 -11.07
C GLY A 85 -19.54 3.70 -10.10
N ILE A 86 -19.15 2.43 -10.23
CA ILE A 86 -19.73 1.31 -9.47
C ILE A 86 -19.72 1.57 -7.96
N LEU A 87 -18.63 2.18 -7.43
CA LEU A 87 -18.52 2.44 -6.00
C LEU A 87 -19.53 3.48 -5.52
N ASN A 88 -19.67 4.60 -6.24
CA ASN A 88 -20.67 5.62 -5.89
C ASN A 88 -22.09 5.12 -6.07
N TYR A 89 -22.35 4.34 -7.11
CA TYR A 89 -23.62 3.68 -7.27
C TYR A 89 -23.95 2.74 -6.08
N ALA A 90 -22.99 1.93 -5.63
CA ALA A 90 -23.19 1.08 -4.46
C ALA A 90 -23.43 1.90 -3.16
N LEU A 91 -22.73 3.02 -2.98
CA LEU A 91 -22.95 3.92 -1.83
C LEU A 91 -24.34 4.57 -1.89
N SER A 92 -24.82 4.95 -3.07
CA SER A 92 -26.15 5.57 -3.26
C SER A 92 -27.29 4.63 -2.87
N LEU A 93 -27.11 3.31 -3.00
CA LEU A 93 -28.12 2.32 -2.53
C LEU A 93 -28.32 2.37 -1.01
N PHE A 94 -27.32 2.84 -0.27
CA PHE A 94 -27.39 3.06 1.19
C PHE A 94 -27.71 4.51 1.56
N GLY A 95 -28.07 5.36 0.58
CA GLY A 95 -28.37 6.78 0.79
C GLY A 95 -27.12 7.64 1.06
N ILE A 96 -25.92 7.13 0.78
CA ILE A 96 -24.65 7.83 0.99
C ILE A 96 -24.19 8.44 -0.34
N GLN A 97 -24.02 9.77 -0.38
CA GLN A 97 -23.41 10.43 -1.52
C GLN A 97 -21.89 10.20 -1.49
N GLY A 98 -21.37 9.47 -2.48
CA GLY A 98 -19.94 9.23 -2.60
C GLY A 98 -19.18 10.48 -3.03
N PRO A 99 -17.90 10.62 -2.62
CA PRO A 99 -17.06 11.75 -3.02
C PRO A 99 -16.58 11.62 -4.47
N HIS A 100 -16.01 12.69 -5.00
CA HIS A 100 -15.33 12.69 -6.29
C HIS A 100 -13.92 12.11 -6.14
N TRP A 101 -13.82 10.77 -6.06
CA TRP A 101 -12.64 10.02 -5.64
C TRP A 101 -11.32 10.45 -6.25
N LEU A 102 -11.28 10.74 -7.56
CA LEU A 102 -10.03 11.06 -8.28
C LEU A 102 -9.91 12.53 -8.66
N ILE A 103 -10.97 13.32 -8.48
CA ILE A 103 -11.05 14.72 -8.89
C ILE A 103 -10.86 15.67 -7.69
N ASP A 104 -11.24 15.23 -6.48
CA ASP A 104 -11.04 15.99 -5.26
C ASP A 104 -9.65 15.72 -4.67
N ALA A 105 -8.95 16.79 -4.32
CA ALA A 105 -7.61 16.75 -3.74
C ALA A 105 -7.54 15.97 -2.41
N ASN A 106 -8.63 15.94 -1.64
CA ASN A 106 -8.69 15.26 -0.37
C ASN A 106 -8.87 13.74 -0.50
N THR A 107 -9.45 13.27 -1.60
CA THR A 107 -9.80 11.86 -1.80
C THR A 107 -8.96 11.15 -2.87
N ALA A 108 -8.29 11.90 -3.74
CA ALA A 108 -7.55 11.33 -4.86
C ALA A 108 -6.46 10.33 -4.42
N LEU A 109 -5.72 10.63 -3.37
CA LEU A 109 -4.72 9.73 -2.82
C LEU A 109 -5.35 8.45 -2.23
N THR A 110 -6.52 8.58 -1.60
CA THR A 110 -7.30 7.44 -1.07
C THR A 110 -7.78 6.53 -2.19
N GLY A 111 -8.22 7.09 -3.33
CA GLY A 111 -8.58 6.30 -4.52
C GLY A 111 -7.42 5.45 -5.03
N ILE A 112 -6.20 6.00 -5.06
CA ILE A 112 -4.99 5.25 -5.43
C ILE A 112 -4.67 4.17 -4.40
N LEU A 113 -4.85 4.47 -3.11
CA LEU A 113 -4.63 3.50 -2.02
C LEU A 113 -5.61 2.33 -2.08
N PHE A 114 -6.86 2.52 -2.53
CA PHE A 114 -7.80 1.41 -2.74
C PHE A 114 -7.29 0.42 -3.79
N LEU A 115 -6.81 0.90 -4.93
CA LEU A 115 -6.17 0.04 -5.93
C LEU A 115 -5.00 -0.73 -5.33
N THR A 116 -4.13 -0.01 -4.61
CA THR A 116 -2.92 -0.61 -4.01
C THR A 116 -3.28 -1.65 -2.96
N ALA A 117 -4.21 -1.33 -2.05
CA ALA A 117 -4.70 -2.26 -1.04
C ALA A 117 -5.21 -3.56 -1.66
N TRP A 118 -6.09 -3.46 -2.67
CA TRP A 118 -6.61 -4.62 -3.39
C TRP A 118 -5.51 -5.49 -3.99
N ARG A 119 -4.43 -4.88 -4.49
CA ARG A 119 -3.32 -5.60 -5.12
C ARG A 119 -2.34 -6.25 -4.13
N VAL A 120 -2.06 -5.58 -2.99
CA VAL A 120 -0.94 -6.01 -2.13
C VAL A 120 -1.35 -6.81 -0.89
N VAL A 121 -2.59 -6.62 -0.39
CA VAL A 121 -3.02 -7.28 0.86
C VAL A 121 -3.08 -8.80 0.70
N GLY A 122 -3.54 -9.31 -0.44
CA GLY A 122 -3.56 -10.74 -0.74
C GLY A 122 -2.15 -11.36 -0.80
N TYR A 123 -1.18 -10.63 -1.33
CA TYR A 123 0.21 -11.06 -1.34
C TYR A 123 0.78 -11.15 0.08
N ALA A 124 0.58 -10.12 0.90
CA ALA A 124 1.02 -10.13 2.30
C ALA A 124 0.33 -11.24 3.11
N MET A 125 -0.96 -11.48 2.88
CA MET A 125 -1.70 -12.60 3.45
C MET A 125 -1.02 -13.94 3.18
N MET A 126 -0.61 -14.20 1.94
CA MET A 126 0.04 -15.48 1.59
C MET A 126 1.39 -15.67 2.28
N ILE A 127 2.19 -14.60 2.38
CA ILE A 127 3.47 -14.63 3.09
C ILE A 127 3.25 -14.91 4.58
N TYR A 128 2.31 -14.22 5.23
CA TYR A 128 1.96 -14.47 6.63
C TYR A 128 1.41 -15.87 6.85
N LEU A 129 0.54 -16.36 5.97
CA LEU A 129 0.01 -17.73 6.06
C LEU A 129 1.12 -18.80 5.97
N SER A 130 2.11 -18.57 5.08
CA SER A 130 3.26 -19.46 4.97
C SER A 130 4.09 -19.47 6.26
N ALA A 131 4.37 -18.29 6.82
CA ALA A 131 5.10 -18.14 8.07
C ALA A 131 4.35 -18.75 9.27
N MET A 132 3.03 -18.53 9.38
CA MET A 132 2.19 -19.13 10.43
C MET A 132 2.22 -20.66 10.41
N LYS A 133 2.28 -21.27 9.21
CA LYS A 133 2.38 -22.73 9.10
C LYS A 133 3.73 -23.29 9.54
N GLY A 134 4.75 -22.46 9.56
CA GLY A 134 6.08 -22.81 10.07
C GLY A 134 6.18 -22.78 11.60
N ILE A 135 5.20 -22.25 12.31
CA ILE A 135 5.17 -22.23 13.78
C ILE A 135 4.76 -23.61 14.28
N PRO A 136 5.60 -24.30 15.10
CA PRO A 136 5.26 -25.59 15.67
C PRO A 136 3.99 -25.53 16.50
N GLN A 137 3.13 -26.54 16.35
CA GLN A 137 1.84 -26.61 17.05
C GLN A 137 2.00 -26.76 18.56
N ASP A 138 3.11 -27.34 19.00
CA ASP A 138 3.44 -27.56 20.41
C ASP A 138 3.40 -26.27 21.23
N TYR A 139 3.80 -25.13 20.65
CA TYR A 139 3.70 -23.83 21.34
C TYR A 139 2.25 -23.45 21.66
N TYR A 140 1.32 -23.75 20.76
CA TYR A 140 -0.10 -23.44 20.96
C TYR A 140 -0.76 -24.42 21.92
N GLU A 141 -0.32 -25.70 21.91
CA GLU A 141 -0.80 -26.75 22.83
C GLU A 141 -0.34 -26.48 24.27
N ALA A 142 0.94 -26.17 24.47
CA ALA A 142 1.48 -25.78 25.78
C ALA A 142 0.75 -24.56 26.35
N ALA A 143 0.60 -23.50 25.55
CA ALA A 143 -0.14 -22.30 25.97
C ALA A 143 -1.61 -22.58 26.29
N SER A 144 -2.22 -23.58 25.63
CA SER A 144 -3.60 -23.98 25.93
C SER A 144 -3.71 -24.72 27.28
N ILE A 145 -2.69 -25.51 27.64
CA ILE A 145 -2.59 -26.17 28.94
C ILE A 145 -2.43 -25.14 30.05
N ASP A 146 -1.65 -24.08 29.79
CA ASP A 146 -1.45 -22.92 30.69
C ASP A 146 -2.69 -21.99 30.78
N GLY A 147 -3.80 -22.32 30.07
CA GLY A 147 -5.04 -21.56 30.10
C GLY A 147 -5.03 -20.28 29.25
N ALA A 148 -4.06 -20.09 28.35
CA ALA A 148 -4.01 -18.91 27.48
C ALA A 148 -5.17 -18.90 26.48
N ASP A 149 -5.86 -17.78 26.38
CA ASP A 149 -6.92 -17.53 25.41
C ASP A 149 -6.38 -17.28 24.00
N GLY A 150 -7.27 -17.14 23.01
CA GLY A 150 -6.88 -16.92 21.61
C GLY A 150 -6.12 -15.62 21.38
N VAL A 151 -6.45 -14.55 22.12
CA VAL A 151 -5.80 -13.23 22.01
C VAL A 151 -4.42 -13.29 22.66
N GLN A 152 -4.29 -13.96 23.80
CA GLN A 152 -3.02 -14.17 24.48
C GLN A 152 -2.05 -14.97 23.60
N ARG A 153 -2.50 -16.08 22.99
CA ARG A 153 -1.71 -16.88 22.03
C ARG A 153 -1.31 -16.06 20.81
N PHE A 154 -2.20 -15.27 20.27
CA PHE A 154 -1.87 -14.39 19.16
C PHE A 154 -0.78 -13.37 19.53
N ARG A 155 -0.93 -12.69 20.68
CA ARG A 155 -0.01 -11.61 21.09
C ARG A 155 1.35 -12.13 21.56
N HIS A 156 1.41 -13.29 22.24
CA HIS A 156 2.63 -13.79 22.88
C HIS A 156 3.35 -14.87 22.09
N ILE A 157 2.66 -15.56 21.14
CA ILE A 157 3.26 -16.58 20.29
C ILE A 157 3.29 -16.15 18.84
N THR A 158 2.11 -15.88 18.24
CA THR A 158 2.02 -15.64 16.81
C THR A 158 2.74 -14.36 16.39
N VAL A 159 2.48 -13.23 17.05
CA VAL A 159 3.07 -11.93 16.67
C VAL A 159 4.61 -11.91 16.82
N PRO A 160 5.20 -12.38 17.94
CA PRO A 160 6.65 -12.44 18.08
C PRO A 160 7.32 -13.37 17.05
N LEU A 161 6.77 -14.55 16.80
CA LEU A 161 7.33 -15.49 15.83
C LEU A 161 7.15 -15.06 14.38
N LEU A 162 6.18 -14.17 14.10
CA LEU A 162 6.02 -13.53 12.80
C LEU A 162 6.87 -12.26 12.62
N ALA A 163 7.62 -11.82 13.64
CA ALA A 163 8.40 -10.59 13.58
C ALA A 163 9.39 -10.56 12.39
N PRO A 164 10.16 -11.63 12.08
CA PRO A 164 11.04 -11.64 10.91
C PRO A 164 10.28 -11.47 9.60
N THR A 165 9.12 -12.12 9.46
CA THR A 165 8.25 -12.02 8.27
C THR A 165 7.63 -10.63 8.13
N THR A 166 7.17 -10.07 9.25
CA THR A 166 6.63 -8.71 9.30
C THR A 166 7.68 -7.69 8.86
N LEU A 167 8.91 -7.87 9.31
CA LEU A 167 10.04 -7.08 8.92
C LEU A 167 10.33 -7.15 7.42
N PHE A 168 10.40 -8.36 6.89
CA PHE A 168 10.58 -8.57 5.46
C PHE A 168 9.51 -7.84 4.65
N LEU A 169 8.23 -8.00 5.01
CA LEU A 169 7.12 -7.31 4.38
C LEU A 169 7.20 -5.79 4.55
N PHE A 170 7.61 -5.31 5.73
CA PHE A 170 7.78 -3.88 5.97
C PHE A 170 8.84 -3.28 5.04
N VAL A 171 10.04 -3.84 5.01
CA VAL A 171 11.16 -3.31 4.19
C VAL A 171 10.82 -3.36 2.71
N THR A 172 10.30 -4.48 2.23
CA THR A 172 9.98 -4.65 0.80
C THR A 172 8.84 -3.72 0.37
N THR A 173 7.78 -3.58 1.20
CA THR A 173 6.67 -2.67 0.92
C THR A 173 7.12 -1.22 1.01
N PHE A 174 7.91 -0.84 2.00
CA PHE A 174 8.44 0.51 2.16
C PHE A 174 9.24 0.94 0.93
N ILE A 175 10.18 0.11 0.45
CA ILE A 175 10.97 0.42 -0.75
C ILE A 175 10.08 0.50 -1.99
N ALA A 176 9.09 -0.38 -2.13
CA ALA A 176 8.18 -0.39 -3.27
C ALA A 176 7.27 0.85 -3.28
N SER A 177 6.70 1.22 -2.14
CA SER A 177 5.78 2.35 -1.99
C SER A 177 6.47 3.70 -2.21
N MET A 178 7.71 3.86 -1.74
CA MET A 178 8.48 5.07 -2.00
C MET A 178 8.73 5.31 -3.50
N LYS A 179 8.76 4.24 -4.30
CA LYS A 179 8.94 4.29 -5.77
C LYS A 179 7.62 4.19 -6.53
N VAL A 180 6.49 4.45 -5.89
CA VAL A 180 5.19 4.42 -6.58
C VAL A 180 5.17 5.41 -7.74
N PHE A 181 4.68 4.96 -8.89
CA PHE A 181 4.59 5.75 -10.12
C PHE A 181 3.38 5.37 -10.97
N GLN A 182 3.32 4.13 -11.46
CA GLN A 182 2.35 3.70 -12.48
C GLN A 182 0.88 3.91 -12.07
N SER A 183 0.52 3.63 -10.82
CA SER A 183 -0.84 3.84 -10.32
C SER A 183 -1.18 5.32 -10.28
N VAL A 184 -0.24 6.17 -9.85
CA VAL A 184 -0.41 7.62 -9.81
C VAL A 184 -0.51 8.21 -11.21
N ASP A 185 0.42 7.84 -12.10
CA ASP A 185 0.47 8.37 -13.47
C ASP A 185 -0.80 8.04 -14.25
N VAL A 186 -1.28 6.78 -14.18
CA VAL A 186 -2.46 6.33 -14.92
C VAL A 186 -3.76 6.90 -14.32
N MET A 187 -3.91 6.89 -12.98
CA MET A 187 -5.18 7.27 -12.35
C MET A 187 -5.38 8.78 -12.25
N THR A 188 -4.34 9.54 -12.00
CA THR A 188 -4.45 10.97 -11.69
C THR A 188 -3.43 11.85 -12.40
N GLY A 189 -2.34 11.29 -12.92
CA GLY A 189 -1.23 12.06 -13.49
C GLY A 189 -0.51 12.98 -12.49
N GLY A 190 -0.71 12.74 -11.18
CA GLY A 190 -0.22 13.60 -10.09
C GLY A 190 -1.21 14.62 -9.56
N GLY A 191 -2.41 14.71 -10.21
CA GLY A 191 -3.48 15.65 -9.85
C GLY A 191 -4.48 15.15 -8.80
N PRO A 192 -5.52 15.94 -8.50
CA PRO A 192 -5.73 17.33 -8.91
C PRO A 192 -4.70 18.28 -8.29
N GLY A 193 -4.27 19.25 -9.05
CA GLY A 193 -3.16 20.14 -8.66
C GLY A 193 -1.86 19.35 -8.40
N THR A 194 -1.42 19.26 -7.14
CA THR A 194 -0.25 18.47 -6.70
C THR A 194 -0.62 17.41 -5.66
N ALA A 195 -1.92 17.14 -5.45
CA ALA A 195 -2.41 16.34 -4.34
C ALA A 195 -1.90 14.88 -4.34
N THR A 196 -1.68 14.31 -5.53
CA THR A 196 -1.12 12.96 -5.68
C THR A 196 0.25 12.96 -6.35
N ASN A 197 0.91 14.12 -6.45
CA ASN A 197 2.21 14.23 -7.10
C ASN A 197 3.32 13.67 -6.20
N VAL A 198 3.58 12.37 -6.36
CA VAL A 198 4.68 11.68 -5.67
C VAL A 198 6.03 11.99 -6.28
N MET A 199 7.12 11.73 -5.57
CA MET A 199 8.49 12.06 -5.99
C MET A 199 8.84 11.51 -7.38
N VAL A 200 8.51 10.24 -7.66
CA VAL A 200 8.82 9.64 -8.97
C VAL A 200 7.97 10.28 -10.08
N GLN A 201 6.71 10.65 -9.80
CA GLN A 201 5.86 11.38 -10.75
C GLN A 201 6.43 12.76 -11.06
N TRP A 202 6.93 13.48 -10.07
CA TRP A 202 7.56 14.77 -10.28
C TRP A 202 8.86 14.66 -11.06
N ILE A 203 9.72 13.69 -10.75
CA ILE A 203 10.94 13.39 -11.52
C ILE A 203 10.60 13.08 -12.97
N TYR A 204 9.58 12.26 -13.21
CA TYR A 204 9.10 11.93 -14.55
C TYR A 204 8.63 13.17 -15.32
N ASN A 205 7.82 14.02 -14.69
CA ASN A 205 7.31 15.25 -15.30
C ASN A 205 8.48 16.19 -15.66
N LEU A 206 9.43 16.42 -14.75
CA LEU A 206 10.61 17.24 -15.02
C LEU A 206 11.45 16.73 -16.17
N THR A 207 11.63 15.42 -16.26
CA THR A 207 12.54 14.80 -17.24
C THR A 207 11.91 14.68 -18.62
N PHE A 208 10.67 14.19 -18.69
CA PHE A 208 10.03 13.75 -19.93
C PHE A 208 8.92 14.68 -20.42
N LYS A 209 8.25 15.43 -19.55
CA LYS A 209 7.22 16.40 -19.95
C LYS A 209 7.79 17.81 -20.12
N ASP A 210 8.60 18.25 -19.15
CA ASP A 210 9.17 19.60 -19.14
C ASP A 210 10.54 19.68 -19.85
N PHE A 211 11.11 18.54 -20.23
CA PHE A 211 12.44 18.41 -20.87
C PHE A 211 13.58 19.07 -20.05
N ARG A 212 13.40 19.16 -18.72
CA ARG A 212 14.41 19.69 -17.78
C ARG A 212 15.25 18.57 -17.18
N THR A 213 15.88 17.77 -18.05
CA THR A 213 16.59 16.52 -17.70
C THR A 213 17.63 16.71 -16.60
N ALA A 214 18.41 17.79 -16.64
CA ALA A 214 19.40 18.08 -15.60
C ALA A 214 18.77 18.28 -14.22
N ARG A 215 17.58 18.93 -14.13
CA ARG A 215 16.86 19.06 -12.86
C ARG A 215 16.25 17.74 -12.42
N GLY A 216 15.68 16.98 -13.32
CA GLY A 216 15.17 15.63 -13.04
C GLY A 216 16.26 14.73 -12.49
N ALA A 217 17.46 14.72 -13.10
CA ALA A 217 18.61 13.97 -12.61
C ALA A 217 19.05 14.40 -11.22
N ALA A 218 19.12 15.69 -10.95
CA ALA A 218 19.50 16.22 -9.63
C ALA A 218 18.48 15.81 -8.55
N VAL A 219 17.17 15.89 -8.82
CA VAL A 219 16.11 15.45 -7.90
C VAL A 219 16.18 13.95 -7.67
N SER A 220 16.42 13.16 -8.73
CA SER A 220 16.59 11.71 -8.62
C SER A 220 17.76 11.32 -7.73
N ALA A 221 18.91 12.01 -7.86
CA ALA A 221 20.08 11.76 -7.04
C ALA A 221 19.80 12.04 -5.56
N VAL A 222 19.17 13.17 -5.24
CA VAL A 222 18.77 13.52 -3.86
C VAL A 222 17.77 12.50 -3.31
N PHE A 223 16.78 12.13 -4.10
CA PHE A 223 15.77 11.15 -3.68
C PHE A 223 16.38 9.76 -3.46
N PHE A 224 17.34 9.35 -4.30
CA PHE A 224 18.07 8.11 -4.10
C PHE A 224 18.83 8.09 -2.75
N VAL A 225 19.50 9.19 -2.39
CA VAL A 225 20.17 9.30 -1.10
C VAL A 225 19.17 9.20 0.06
N ILE A 226 18.02 9.86 -0.03
CA ILE A 226 16.95 9.76 0.97
C ILE A 226 16.49 8.31 1.12
N LEU A 227 16.19 7.62 0.00
CA LEU A 227 15.80 6.21 0.00
C LEU A 227 16.86 5.32 0.65
N LEU A 228 18.13 5.53 0.30
CA LEU A 228 19.23 4.76 0.84
C LEU A 228 19.33 4.94 2.37
N VAL A 229 19.31 6.19 2.84
CA VAL A 229 19.36 6.50 4.28
C VAL A 229 18.16 5.89 5.01
N CYS A 230 16.95 6.05 4.50
CA CYS A 230 15.74 5.47 5.09
C CYS A 230 15.81 3.95 5.14
N THR A 231 16.27 3.31 4.05
CA THR A 231 16.38 1.84 3.98
C THR A 231 17.42 1.32 4.99
N VAL A 232 18.60 1.93 5.03
CA VAL A 232 19.66 1.54 5.98
C VAL A 232 19.21 1.77 7.42
N ALA A 233 18.56 2.90 7.71
CA ALA A 233 18.01 3.19 9.04
C ALA A 233 16.98 2.13 9.46
N THR A 234 16.06 1.78 8.56
CA THR A 234 15.06 0.75 8.79
C THR A 234 15.69 -0.61 9.06
N MET A 235 16.66 -1.03 8.24
CA MET A 235 17.36 -2.31 8.43
C MET A 235 18.15 -2.36 9.75
N ARG A 236 18.84 -1.28 10.11
CA ARG A 236 19.60 -1.22 11.38
C ARG A 236 18.70 -1.26 12.60
N PHE A 237 17.59 -0.51 12.56
CA PHE A 237 16.61 -0.52 13.66
C PHE A 237 15.99 -1.89 13.84
N SER A 238 15.75 -2.59 12.75
CA SER A 238 15.15 -3.89 12.73
C SER A 238 16.05 -5.01 13.24
N ASN A 239 17.30 -5.07 12.79
CA ASN A 239 18.26 -6.08 13.26
C ASN A 239 18.51 -6.01 14.78
N LYS A 240 18.21 -4.86 15.40
CA LYS A 240 18.35 -4.69 16.86
C LYS A 240 17.20 -5.32 17.66
N ASN A 241 16.03 -5.49 17.04
CA ASN A 241 14.79 -5.87 17.71
C ASN A 241 14.26 -7.27 17.29
N VAL A 242 14.91 -7.92 16.34
CA VAL A 242 14.51 -9.26 15.86
C VAL A 242 15.65 -10.23 16.16
N ASN A 243 15.44 -11.10 17.17
CA ASN A 243 16.33 -12.22 17.41
C ASN A 243 16.09 -13.27 16.32
N TYR A 244 17.13 -13.56 15.53
CA TYR A 244 17.10 -14.61 14.49
C TYR A 244 17.48 -16.00 15.08
N ASP A 245 17.88 -16.06 16.36
CA ASP A 245 18.33 -17.26 17.05
C ASP A 245 17.20 -17.86 17.90
N SER A 246 16.21 -18.45 17.25
CA SER A 246 15.22 -19.30 17.93
C SER A 246 14.74 -20.41 17.01
#